data_d8f240f361f02e2d209ba0e89a11e935
#
_entry.id   d8f240f361f02e2d209ba0e89a11e935
#
_cell.length_a   1.000
_cell.length_b   1.000
_cell.length_c   1.000
_cell.angle_alpha   90.00
_cell.angle_beta   90.00
_cell.angle_gamma   90.00
#
_symmetry.space_group_name_H-M   'P 1'
#
loop_
_entity.id
_entity.type
_entity.pdbx_description
1 polymer ?
#
loop_
_entity_poly.entity_id
_entity_poly.type
_entity_poly.pdbx_seq_one_letter_code
_entity_poly.pdbx_strand_id
1 'polypeptide(L)'
;MVASAIASVEAGAPAPASGSVVPLNFQHLLANVVVKVKSEIPNVTVSNVSFEGVAQSGKYEKNIEKYIWTAGQTVSFGKQYTGDPLVKDAENYVDVTNGGILVIPEKINGSQKMYITTSHKVYDFILQPITWESGMLYTYTLTIKQENIIFNEPTVEIWDEENATGSVIIK
;
A
#
# COMPACT_ATOMS: atom_id res chain seq x y z
N MET A 1 4.19 7.72 7.45
CA MET A 1 5.42 6.98 7.02
C MET A 1 6.18 6.64 8.29
N VAL A 2 6.31 5.37 8.63
CA VAL A 2 7.18 4.94 9.73
C VAL A 2 8.38 4.27 9.08
N ALA A 3 9.47 5.01 8.93
CA ALA A 3 10.76 4.44 8.57
C ALA A 3 11.44 4.03 9.88
N SER A 4 11.68 2.74 10.08
CA SER A 4 12.57 2.30 11.14
C SER A 4 13.94 2.03 10.53
N ALA A 5 14.95 2.79 10.96
CA ALA A 5 16.33 2.46 10.67
C ALA A 5 16.81 1.46 11.72
N ILE A 6 17.26 0.29 11.28
CA ILE A 6 17.94 -0.67 12.15
C ILE A 6 19.42 -0.57 11.83
N ALA A 7 20.15 0.18 12.65
CA ALA A 7 21.61 0.07 12.67
C ALA A 7 21.97 -1.09 13.61
N SER A 8 22.38 -2.22 13.06
CA SER A 8 22.96 -3.31 13.87
C SER A 8 24.47 -3.17 13.90
N VAL A 9 25.01 -2.88 15.07
CA VAL A 9 26.42 -3.11 15.36
C VAL A 9 26.50 -4.55 15.89
N GLU A 10 27.30 -5.40 15.27
CA GLU A 10 27.56 -6.74 15.80
C GLU A 10 28.09 -6.65 17.22
N ALA A 11 27.56 -7.49 18.11
CA ALA A 11 28.01 -7.52 19.49
C ALA A 11 29.52 -7.85 19.53
N GLY A 12 30.32 -6.92 20.05
CA GLY A 12 31.78 -7.04 20.12
C GLY A 12 32.59 -6.26 19.07
N ALA A 13 31.92 -5.63 18.11
CA ALA A 13 32.59 -4.70 17.21
C ALA A 13 32.99 -3.42 17.95
N PRO A 14 34.21 -2.85 17.71
CA PRO A 14 34.59 -1.58 18.30
C PRO A 14 33.62 -0.47 17.87
N ALA A 15 33.34 0.46 18.78
CA ALA A 15 32.54 1.63 18.45
C ALA A 15 33.15 2.37 17.25
N PRO A 16 32.36 2.82 16.27
CA PRO A 16 32.87 3.56 15.14
C PRO A 16 33.58 4.84 15.62
N ALA A 17 34.69 5.16 15.00
CA ALA A 17 35.43 6.37 15.33
C ALA A 17 34.61 7.63 15.05
N SER A 18 34.85 8.70 15.83
CA SER A 18 34.26 10.01 15.56
C SER A 18 34.55 10.45 14.12
N GLY A 19 33.54 10.92 13.40
CA GLY A 19 33.64 11.27 11.98
C GLY A 19 33.39 10.11 11.00
N SER A 20 33.15 8.89 11.50
CA SER A 20 32.80 7.75 10.67
C SER A 20 31.40 7.93 10.08
N VAL A 21 31.24 7.55 8.81
CA VAL A 21 29.93 7.50 8.14
C VAL A 21 29.28 6.14 8.39
N VAL A 22 28.13 6.13 9.02
CA VAL A 22 27.33 4.91 9.19
C VAL A 22 26.27 4.87 8.09
N PRO A 23 26.32 3.89 7.18
CA PRO A 23 25.28 3.72 6.19
C PRO A 23 23.97 3.28 6.87
N LEU A 24 22.87 3.96 6.55
CA LEU A 24 21.55 3.58 7.00
C LEU A 24 20.80 2.95 5.83
N ASN A 25 20.27 1.77 6.05
CA ASN A 25 19.41 1.08 5.10
C ASN A 25 17.95 1.20 5.56
N PHE A 26 17.12 1.88 4.79
CA PHE A 26 15.72 2.06 5.09
C PHE A 26 14.91 0.99 4.34
N GLN A 27 13.92 0.44 5.01
CA GLN A 27 13.00 -0.53 4.42
C GLN A 27 11.56 -0.10 4.69
N HIS A 28 10.70 -0.28 3.71
CA HIS A 28 9.26 -0.12 3.91
C HIS A 28 8.74 -1.26 4.77
N LEU A 29 8.15 -0.93 5.92
CA LEU A 29 7.53 -1.90 6.82
C LEU A 29 6.09 -2.21 6.46
N LEU A 30 5.43 -1.33 5.72
CA LEU A 30 4.06 -1.48 5.25
C LEU A 30 4.06 -1.99 3.81
N ALA A 31 2.93 -2.48 3.38
CA ALA A 31 2.62 -2.66 1.97
C ALA A 31 1.95 -1.40 1.43
N ASN A 32 2.05 -1.16 0.13
CA ASN A 32 1.35 -0.08 -0.55
C ASN A 32 0.34 -0.65 -1.55
N VAL A 33 -0.89 -0.18 -1.50
CA VAL A 33 -1.96 -0.60 -2.41
C VAL A 33 -2.38 0.57 -3.29
N VAL A 34 -2.07 0.48 -4.57
CA VAL A 34 -2.48 1.44 -5.59
C VAL A 34 -3.70 0.90 -6.33
N VAL A 35 -4.69 1.75 -6.53
CA VAL A 35 -5.89 1.42 -7.30
C VAL A 35 -5.96 2.31 -8.52
N LYS A 36 -5.95 1.70 -9.69
CA LYS A 36 -6.03 2.37 -10.99
C LYS A 36 -7.33 2.03 -11.68
N VAL A 37 -8.04 3.04 -12.14
CA VAL A 37 -9.40 2.89 -12.69
C VAL A 37 -9.49 3.50 -14.08
N LYS A 38 -10.24 2.87 -14.96
CA LYS A 38 -10.74 3.46 -16.21
C LYS A 38 -12.24 3.24 -16.33
N SER A 39 -12.91 3.99 -17.23
CA SER A 39 -14.34 3.94 -17.38
C SER A 39 -14.76 3.79 -18.85
N GLU A 40 -15.72 2.91 -19.11
CA GLU A 40 -16.43 2.78 -20.39
C GLU A 40 -17.70 3.66 -20.41
N ILE A 41 -18.02 4.33 -19.30
CA ILE A 41 -19.17 5.26 -19.22
C ILE A 41 -18.66 6.71 -19.02
N PRO A 42 -19.40 7.71 -19.57
CA PRO A 42 -18.97 9.09 -19.49
C PRO A 42 -19.18 9.71 -18.10
N ASN A 43 -18.41 10.74 -17.77
CA ASN A 43 -18.59 11.60 -16.60
C ASN A 43 -18.60 10.88 -15.24
N VAL A 44 -17.83 9.80 -15.12
CA VAL A 44 -17.65 9.12 -13.84
C VAL A 44 -16.56 9.84 -13.05
N THR A 45 -16.88 10.30 -11.86
CA THR A 45 -15.90 10.74 -10.87
C THR A 45 -15.78 9.68 -9.79
N VAL A 46 -14.54 9.36 -9.40
CA VAL A 46 -14.26 8.57 -8.22
C VAL A 46 -14.08 9.53 -7.05
N SER A 47 -14.67 9.24 -5.90
CA SER A 47 -14.53 10.09 -4.71
C SER A 47 -13.83 9.41 -3.55
N ASN A 48 -13.85 8.08 -3.50
CA ASN A 48 -13.23 7.34 -2.41
C ASN A 48 -12.89 5.92 -2.81
N VAL A 49 -11.78 5.43 -2.28
CA VAL A 49 -11.39 4.02 -2.26
C VAL A 49 -11.28 3.60 -0.80
N SER A 50 -11.98 2.57 -0.40
CA SER A 50 -11.94 2.08 0.99
C SER A 50 -11.90 0.56 1.07
N PHE A 51 -11.43 0.08 2.21
CA PHE A 51 -11.35 -1.33 2.55
C PHE A 51 -12.23 -1.65 3.75
N GLU A 52 -12.76 -2.86 3.77
CA GLU A 52 -13.48 -3.45 4.90
C GLU A 52 -12.86 -4.80 5.24
N GLY A 53 -12.74 -5.08 6.54
CA GLY A 53 -12.15 -6.33 7.03
C GLY A 53 -10.62 -6.39 6.92
N VAL A 54 -9.97 -5.28 6.60
CA VAL A 54 -8.51 -5.11 6.56
C VAL A 54 -8.03 -4.46 7.84
N ALA A 55 -6.88 -4.87 8.34
CA ALA A 55 -6.32 -4.32 9.57
C ALA A 55 -5.86 -2.86 9.39
N GLN A 56 -6.45 -1.94 10.17
CA GLN A 56 -6.06 -0.53 10.21
C GLN A 56 -4.91 -0.28 11.19
N SER A 57 -4.79 -1.11 12.21
CA SER A 57 -3.75 -0.99 13.23
C SER A 57 -3.03 -2.33 13.41
N GLY A 58 -1.82 -2.28 13.95
CA GLY A 58 -1.05 -3.48 14.24
C GLY A 58 0.20 -3.15 15.03
N LYS A 59 0.88 -4.20 15.46
CA LYS A 59 2.18 -4.11 16.13
C LYS A 59 3.24 -4.75 15.26
N TYR A 60 4.38 -4.09 15.19
CA TYR A 60 5.58 -4.62 14.56
C TYR A 60 6.60 -4.93 15.64
N GLU A 61 6.80 -6.17 15.94
CA GLU A 61 7.60 -6.63 17.08
C GLU A 61 8.60 -7.70 16.64
N LYS A 62 9.75 -7.73 17.32
CA LYS A 62 10.71 -8.81 17.14
C LYS A 62 10.21 -10.06 17.85
N ASN A 63 9.94 -11.12 17.08
CA ASN A 63 9.82 -12.47 17.61
C ASN A 63 11.22 -13.12 17.57
N ILE A 64 11.42 -14.22 18.24
CA ILE A 64 12.72 -14.89 18.53
C ILE A 64 13.77 -14.75 17.43
N GLU A 65 13.39 -14.81 16.16
CA GLU A 65 14.31 -14.78 15.01
C GLU A 65 14.09 -13.63 14.03
N LYS A 66 12.90 -13.03 13.97
CA LYS A 66 12.53 -12.01 12.98
C LYS A 66 11.51 -11.02 13.51
N TYR A 67 11.46 -9.87 12.86
CA TYR A 67 10.35 -8.93 13.06
C TYR A 67 9.13 -9.39 12.29
N ILE A 68 7.97 -9.33 12.94
CA ILE A 68 6.68 -9.70 12.35
C ILE A 68 5.62 -8.65 12.66
N TRP A 69 4.67 -8.54 11.76
CA TRP A 69 3.44 -7.80 12.01
C TRP A 69 2.41 -8.69 12.72
N THR A 70 1.76 -8.12 13.73
CA THR A 70 0.53 -8.67 14.30
C THR A 70 -0.59 -7.70 13.99
N ALA A 71 -1.54 -8.14 13.15
CA ALA A 71 -2.71 -7.36 12.79
C ALA A 71 -3.56 -7.06 14.04
N GLY A 72 -4.05 -5.84 14.14
CA GLY A 72 -4.90 -5.37 15.22
C GLY A 72 -6.36 -5.21 14.79
N GLN A 73 -6.94 -4.02 15.04
CA GLN A 73 -8.34 -3.78 14.70
C GLN A 73 -8.57 -3.71 13.20
N THR A 74 -9.63 -4.37 12.76
CA THR A 74 -10.18 -4.27 11.41
C THR A 74 -11.36 -3.29 11.44
N VAL A 75 -11.22 -2.17 10.77
CA VAL A 75 -12.28 -1.18 10.59
C VAL A 75 -12.30 -0.76 9.12
N SER A 76 -13.43 -0.20 8.69
CA SER A 76 -13.46 0.39 7.35
C SER A 76 -12.57 1.62 7.33
N PHE A 77 -11.61 1.66 6.44
CA PHE A 77 -10.75 2.82 6.20
C PHE A 77 -10.51 3.00 4.72
N GLY A 78 -10.12 4.18 4.31
CA GLY A 78 -9.91 4.48 2.90
C GLY A 78 -9.25 5.81 2.66
N LYS A 79 -9.13 6.16 1.39
CA LYS A 79 -8.54 7.39 0.91
C LYS A 79 -9.52 8.11 0.00
N GLN A 80 -9.77 9.37 0.28
CA GLN A 80 -10.54 10.24 -0.60
C GLN A 80 -9.69 10.61 -1.83
N TYR A 81 -10.36 10.69 -2.95
CA TYR A 81 -9.81 11.12 -4.22
C TYR A 81 -10.61 12.33 -4.73
N THR A 82 -9.90 13.35 -5.20
CA THR A 82 -10.46 14.57 -5.76
C THR A 82 -9.82 14.85 -7.12
N GLY A 83 -10.08 13.98 -8.06
CA GLY A 83 -9.58 14.12 -9.43
C GLY A 83 -10.70 14.51 -10.39
N ASP A 84 -10.29 14.79 -11.60
CA ASP A 84 -11.19 15.05 -12.73
C ASP A 84 -12.04 13.81 -13.06
N PRO A 85 -13.18 14.00 -13.71
CA PRO A 85 -13.97 12.88 -14.23
C PRO A 85 -13.12 11.98 -15.14
N LEU A 86 -13.31 10.68 -15.00
CA LEU A 86 -12.65 9.70 -15.85
C LEU A 86 -13.07 9.91 -17.32
N VAL A 87 -12.09 9.93 -18.20
CA VAL A 87 -12.35 10.00 -19.63
C VAL A 87 -12.94 8.65 -20.08
N LYS A 88 -14.06 8.71 -20.76
CA LYS A 88 -14.70 7.51 -21.31
C LYS A 88 -13.78 6.81 -22.31
N ASP A 89 -13.70 5.48 -22.21
CA ASP A 89 -12.91 4.62 -23.10
C ASP A 89 -11.42 5.01 -23.22
N ALA A 90 -10.86 5.66 -22.16
CA ALA A 90 -9.44 5.97 -22.11
C ALA A 90 -8.59 4.69 -22.19
N GLU A 91 -7.48 4.73 -22.90
CA GLU A 91 -6.54 3.62 -22.98
C GLU A 91 -5.86 3.39 -21.62
N ASN A 92 -5.54 4.47 -20.93
CA ASN A 92 -4.77 4.46 -19.69
C ASN A 92 -5.68 4.44 -18.46
N TYR A 93 -5.23 3.73 -17.45
CA TYR A 93 -5.83 3.76 -16.12
C TYR A 93 -5.37 4.98 -15.33
N VAL A 94 -6.28 5.58 -14.55
CA VAL A 94 -6.01 6.70 -13.65
C VAL A 94 -5.80 6.16 -12.24
N ASP A 95 -4.70 6.53 -11.59
CA ASP A 95 -4.49 6.23 -10.16
C ASP A 95 -5.43 7.09 -9.31
N VAL A 96 -6.41 6.44 -8.69
CA VAL A 96 -7.41 7.07 -7.83
C VAL A 96 -7.04 6.98 -6.34
N THR A 97 -5.81 6.59 -6.05
CA THR A 97 -5.26 6.53 -4.69
C THR A 97 -4.13 7.53 -4.46
N ASN A 98 -3.75 8.33 -5.48
CA ASN A 98 -2.65 9.30 -5.39
C ASN A 98 -1.39 8.71 -4.76
N GLY A 99 -0.82 7.70 -5.40
CA GLY A 99 0.38 6.99 -4.95
C GLY A 99 0.13 5.86 -3.97
N GLY A 100 -1.13 5.55 -3.67
CA GLY A 100 -1.51 4.36 -2.92
C GLY A 100 -2.03 4.60 -1.50
N ILE A 101 -2.45 3.51 -0.89
CA ILE A 101 -2.94 3.40 0.48
C ILE A 101 -1.99 2.47 1.23
N LEU A 102 -1.40 2.96 2.31
CA LEU A 102 -0.53 2.16 3.17
C LEU A 102 -1.37 1.20 4.00
N VAL A 103 -1.05 -0.07 3.92
CA VAL A 103 -1.74 -1.14 4.62
C VAL A 103 -0.76 -1.96 5.45
N ILE A 104 -1.26 -2.56 6.53
CA ILE A 104 -0.48 -3.49 7.34
C ILE A 104 -0.32 -4.79 6.56
N PRO A 105 0.90 -5.35 6.50
CA PRO A 105 1.12 -6.66 5.92
C PRO A 105 0.27 -7.72 6.59
N GLU A 106 -0.59 -8.36 5.81
CA GLU A 106 -1.51 -9.39 6.29
C GLU A 106 -1.95 -10.33 5.18
N LYS A 107 -2.50 -11.47 5.57
CA LYS A 107 -3.10 -12.41 4.64
C LYS A 107 -4.54 -12.04 4.34
N ILE A 108 -4.80 -11.68 3.10
CA ILE A 108 -6.15 -11.53 2.55
C ILE A 108 -6.68 -12.93 2.24
N ASN A 109 -7.82 -13.28 2.79
CA ASN A 109 -8.39 -14.63 2.75
C ASN A 109 -9.67 -14.75 1.93
N GLY A 110 -10.09 -13.65 1.27
CA GLY A 110 -11.32 -13.60 0.48
C GLY A 110 -12.56 -13.19 1.29
N SER A 111 -12.41 -12.74 2.53
CA SER A 111 -13.50 -12.11 3.30
C SER A 111 -13.43 -10.59 3.28
N GLN A 112 -12.27 -10.04 2.95
CA GLN A 112 -12.02 -8.61 2.88
C GLN A 112 -12.61 -8.04 1.60
N LYS A 113 -13.13 -6.81 1.69
CA LYS A 113 -13.72 -6.09 0.57
C LYS A 113 -13.00 -4.78 0.27
N MET A 114 -13.03 -4.39 -0.99
CA MET A 114 -12.69 -3.05 -1.45
C MET A 114 -13.95 -2.38 -1.99
N TYR A 115 -14.12 -1.10 -1.69
CA TYR A 115 -15.20 -0.26 -2.17
C TYR A 115 -14.65 0.88 -3.00
N ILE A 116 -15.27 1.12 -4.14
CA ILE A 116 -14.99 2.29 -4.99
C ILE A 116 -16.26 3.14 -5.04
N THR A 117 -16.21 4.31 -4.43
CA THR A 117 -17.32 5.26 -4.45
C THR A 117 -17.19 6.17 -5.66
N THR A 118 -18.20 6.21 -6.47
CA THR A 118 -18.26 7.05 -7.68
C THR A 118 -19.47 7.96 -7.66
N SER A 119 -19.52 8.90 -8.63
CA SER A 119 -20.70 9.76 -8.86
C SER A 119 -21.96 8.99 -9.27
N HIS A 120 -21.85 7.75 -9.72
CA HIS A 120 -22.97 6.92 -10.12
C HIS A 120 -23.45 6.00 -9.00
N LYS A 121 -22.53 5.23 -8.41
CA LYS A 121 -22.83 4.28 -7.33
C LYS A 121 -21.57 3.88 -6.59
N VAL A 122 -21.75 3.14 -5.51
CA VAL A 122 -20.66 2.45 -4.83
C VAL A 122 -20.54 1.05 -5.43
N TYR A 123 -19.34 0.70 -5.87
CA TYR A 123 -19.00 -0.66 -6.27
C TYR A 123 -18.28 -1.33 -5.12
N ASP A 124 -18.64 -2.57 -4.82
CA ASP A 124 -17.95 -3.41 -3.87
C ASP A 124 -17.48 -4.71 -4.54
N PHE A 125 -16.35 -5.22 -4.10
CA PHE A 125 -15.85 -6.50 -4.54
C PHE A 125 -14.98 -7.15 -3.47
N ILE A 126 -14.99 -8.48 -3.47
CA ILE A 126 -14.20 -9.30 -2.56
C ILE A 126 -12.77 -9.35 -3.08
N LEU A 127 -11.81 -9.01 -2.22
CA LEU A 127 -10.39 -9.14 -2.53
C LEU A 127 -10.04 -10.61 -2.69
N GLN A 128 -9.36 -10.95 -3.79
CA GLN A 128 -8.86 -12.32 -3.99
C GLN A 128 -7.80 -12.66 -2.93
N PRO A 129 -7.72 -13.94 -2.51
CA PRO A 129 -6.73 -14.37 -1.55
C PRO A 129 -5.31 -14.06 -2.01
N ILE A 130 -4.59 -13.26 -1.23
CA ILE A 130 -3.21 -12.85 -1.46
C ILE A 130 -2.57 -12.50 -0.12
N THR A 131 -1.26 -12.55 -0.01
CA THR A 131 -0.56 -12.01 1.15
C THR A 131 0.04 -10.67 0.79
N TRP A 132 -0.36 -9.61 1.50
CA TRP A 132 0.32 -8.33 1.44
C TRP A 132 1.57 -8.38 2.32
N GLU A 133 2.71 -8.14 1.72
CA GLU A 133 4.02 -8.24 2.38
C GLU A 133 4.65 -6.85 2.56
N SER A 134 5.50 -6.71 3.58
CA SER A 134 6.28 -5.48 3.81
C SER A 134 7.14 -5.13 2.60
N GLY A 135 7.16 -3.87 2.22
CA GLY A 135 7.98 -3.38 1.12
C GLY A 135 7.49 -3.76 -0.27
N MET A 136 6.25 -4.25 -0.38
CA MET A 136 5.67 -4.59 -1.68
C MET A 136 4.59 -3.59 -2.09
N LEU A 137 4.51 -3.35 -3.40
CA LEU A 137 3.50 -2.53 -4.07
C LEU A 137 2.52 -3.44 -4.80
N TYR A 138 1.23 -3.27 -4.49
CA TYR A 138 0.11 -4.01 -5.10
C TYR A 138 -0.72 -3.05 -5.93
N THR A 139 -0.74 -3.23 -7.25
CA THR A 139 -1.54 -2.41 -8.15
C THR A 139 -2.77 -3.17 -8.63
N TYR A 140 -3.94 -2.71 -8.20
CA TYR A 140 -5.23 -3.19 -8.66
C TYR A 140 -5.73 -2.34 -9.82
N THR A 141 -6.15 -2.98 -10.91
CA THR A 141 -6.73 -2.29 -12.08
C THR A 141 -8.19 -2.66 -12.25
N LEU A 142 -9.03 -1.62 -12.46
CA LEU A 142 -10.47 -1.77 -12.56
C LEU A 142 -11.03 -1.04 -13.78
N THR A 143 -12.00 -1.66 -14.42
CA THR A 143 -12.75 -1.03 -15.52
C THR A 143 -14.21 -0.89 -15.13
N ILE A 144 -14.69 0.34 -15.03
CA ILE A 144 -16.10 0.65 -14.72
C ILE A 144 -16.91 0.54 -15.99
N LYS A 145 -17.95 -0.31 -15.95
CA LYS A 145 -18.96 -0.47 -16.99
C LYS A 145 -20.33 -0.04 -16.49
N GLN A 146 -21.29 0.07 -17.39
CA GLN A 146 -22.63 0.57 -17.06
C GLN A 146 -23.31 -0.23 -15.93
N GLU A 147 -23.18 -1.54 -15.92
CA GLU A 147 -23.85 -2.40 -14.95
C GLU A 147 -22.90 -3.02 -13.90
N ASN A 148 -21.62 -3.15 -14.23
CA ASN A 148 -20.65 -3.82 -13.38
C ASN A 148 -19.28 -3.14 -13.40
N ILE A 149 -18.37 -3.68 -12.63
CA ILE A 149 -16.94 -3.35 -12.66
C ILE A 149 -16.15 -4.62 -12.96
N ILE A 150 -15.20 -4.52 -13.87
CA ILE A 150 -14.24 -5.59 -14.10
C ILE A 150 -13.03 -5.34 -13.20
N PHE A 151 -12.69 -6.33 -12.42
CA PHE A 151 -11.56 -6.35 -11.51
C PHE A 151 -10.54 -7.37 -12.01
N ASN A 152 -9.29 -6.94 -12.14
CA ASN A 152 -8.19 -7.81 -12.51
C ASN A 152 -7.37 -8.20 -11.28
N GLU A 153 -6.68 -9.32 -11.35
CA GLU A 153 -5.69 -9.68 -10.34
C GLU A 153 -4.65 -8.56 -10.21
N PRO A 154 -4.17 -8.26 -8.99
CA PRO A 154 -3.18 -7.21 -8.81
C PRO A 154 -1.83 -7.62 -9.38
N THR A 155 -1.12 -6.66 -9.94
CA THR A 155 0.32 -6.78 -10.16
C THR A 155 1.05 -6.52 -8.85
N VAL A 156 2.13 -7.26 -8.62
CA VAL A 156 2.93 -7.16 -7.38
C VAL A 156 4.36 -6.83 -7.76
N GLU A 157 4.89 -5.76 -7.18
CA GLU A 157 6.25 -5.27 -7.43
C GLU A 157 6.93 -4.94 -6.10
N ILE A 158 8.25 -4.89 -6.09
CA ILE A 158 8.99 -4.33 -4.95
C ILE A 158 8.64 -2.84 -4.90
N TRP A 159 8.25 -2.38 -3.74
CA TRP A 159 8.03 -0.95 -3.53
C TRP A 159 9.37 -0.26 -3.33
N ASP A 160 10.01 0.07 -4.45
CA ASP A 160 11.28 0.77 -4.51
C ASP A 160 11.02 2.27 -4.66
N GLU A 161 11.26 3.03 -3.59
CA GLU A 161 11.47 4.47 -3.72
C GLU A 161 12.95 4.65 -4.06
N GLU A 162 13.26 5.18 -5.23
CA GLU A 162 14.61 5.45 -5.69
C GLU A 162 15.52 5.89 -4.54
N ASN A 163 16.37 4.98 -4.07
CA ASN A 163 17.55 5.24 -3.22
C ASN A 163 17.33 6.12 -1.97
N ALA A 164 16.45 5.72 -1.07
CA ALA A 164 16.44 6.28 0.28
C ALA A 164 17.67 5.77 1.10
N THR A 165 18.88 6.01 0.60
CA THR A 165 20.11 5.79 1.34
C THR A 165 20.44 7.05 2.13
N GLY A 166 20.37 6.97 3.44
CA GLY A 166 20.82 8.02 4.35
C GLY A 166 22.18 7.66 4.96
N SER A 167 22.91 8.68 5.38
CA SER A 167 24.11 8.49 6.19
C SER A 167 24.07 9.40 7.41
N VAL A 168 24.59 8.92 8.53
CA VAL A 168 24.78 9.70 9.76
C VAL A 168 26.25 9.83 10.04
N ILE A 169 26.70 11.05 10.32
CA ILE A 169 28.06 11.31 10.77
C ILE A 169 28.06 11.30 12.30
N ILE A 170 28.83 10.42 12.90
CA ILE A 170 29.01 10.37 14.35
C ILE A 170 29.96 11.49 14.73
N LYS A 171 29.53 12.39 15.62
CA LYS A 171 30.33 13.48 16.20
C LYS A 171 30.94 13.06 17.51
#